data_896152d30cfa32a28a4429857509b8bf
#
_entry.id   896152d30cfa32a28a4429857509b8bf
#
_cell.length_a   1.000
_cell.length_b   1.000
_cell.length_c   1.000
_cell.angle_alpha   90.00
_cell.angle_beta   90.00
_cell.angle_gamma   90.00
#
_symmetry.space_group_name_H-M   'P 1'
#
loop_
_entity.id
_entity.type
_entity.pdbx_description
1 polymer ?
#
loop_
_entity_poly.entity_id
_entity_poly.type
_entity_poly.pdbx_seq_one_letter_code
_entity_poly.pdbx_strand_id
1 'polypeptide(L)'
;MTKRERVIAAIEGKHVDAIPSSFSLHFPKNQAVGDEAVAAHLKFFKETDTDIVKVMNEHLVPYYGMIRTPKDYYELIPSFSRNTNIIEDQIEMTKKILDGADKDAFTMGTLHGMCA
;
A
#
# COMPACT_ATOMS: atom_id res chain seq x y z
N MET A 1 -5.95 -22.24 -12.29
CA MET A 1 -4.79 -21.49 -11.73
C MET A 1 -5.18 -20.82 -10.43
N THR A 2 -4.28 -20.80 -9.46
CA THR A 2 -4.43 -19.95 -8.28
C THR A 2 -4.24 -18.47 -8.67
N LYS A 3 -4.69 -17.54 -7.81
CA LYS A 3 -4.51 -16.10 -8.03
C LYS A 3 -3.02 -15.75 -8.23
N ARG A 4 -2.17 -16.30 -7.36
CA ARG A 4 -0.72 -16.10 -7.44
C ARG A 4 -0.11 -16.64 -8.73
N GLU A 5 -0.46 -17.85 -9.13
CA GLU A 5 0.00 -18.46 -10.39
C GLU A 5 -0.43 -17.65 -11.59
N ARG A 6 -1.67 -17.16 -11.60
CA ARG A 6 -2.19 -16.31 -12.66
C ARG A 6 -1.41 -15.02 -12.83
N VAL A 7 -1.11 -14.33 -11.72
CA VAL A 7 -0.31 -13.10 -11.74
C VAL A 7 1.11 -13.37 -12.23
N ILE A 8 1.77 -14.41 -11.72
CA ILE A 8 3.13 -14.78 -12.14
C ILE A 8 3.15 -15.14 -13.63
N ALA A 9 2.21 -15.97 -14.09
CA ALA A 9 2.13 -16.34 -15.50
C ALA A 9 1.93 -15.12 -16.41
N ALA A 10 1.10 -14.17 -16.01
CA ALA A 10 0.90 -12.92 -16.75
C ALA A 10 2.18 -12.08 -16.83
N ILE A 11 2.92 -11.94 -15.71
CA ILE A 11 4.21 -11.22 -15.68
C ILE A 11 5.23 -11.87 -16.61
N GLU A 12 5.24 -13.20 -16.67
CA GLU A 12 6.14 -13.99 -17.52
C GLU A 12 5.67 -14.10 -19.00
N GLY A 13 4.55 -13.48 -19.36
CA GLY A 13 3.99 -13.54 -20.70
C GLY A 13 3.45 -14.93 -21.09
N LYS A 14 3.13 -15.76 -20.11
CA LYS A 14 2.55 -17.09 -20.31
C LYS A 14 1.02 -17.03 -20.43
N HIS A 15 0.43 -18.12 -20.90
CA HIS A 15 -1.03 -18.25 -20.95
C HIS A 15 -1.64 -18.17 -19.55
N VAL A 16 -2.74 -17.45 -19.42
CA VAL A 16 -3.54 -17.33 -18.21
C VAL A 16 -4.99 -17.74 -18.45
N ASP A 17 -5.63 -18.28 -17.46
CA ASP A 17 -7.06 -18.65 -17.50
C ASP A 17 -7.99 -17.43 -17.47
N ALA A 18 -7.55 -16.33 -16.85
CA ALA A 18 -8.22 -15.06 -16.81
C ALA A 18 -7.20 -13.91 -16.67
N ILE A 19 -7.57 -12.70 -17.03
CA ILE A 19 -6.71 -11.52 -16.85
C ILE A 19 -6.65 -11.20 -15.35
N PRO A 20 -5.45 -11.21 -14.73
CA PRO A 20 -5.33 -10.86 -13.32
C PRO A 20 -5.74 -9.42 -13.05
N SER A 21 -6.41 -9.21 -11.93
CA SER A 21 -6.99 -7.92 -11.56
C SER A 21 -6.41 -7.34 -10.27
N SER A 22 -6.31 -6.02 -10.23
CA SER A 22 -5.98 -5.25 -9.05
C SER A 22 -6.59 -3.85 -9.16
N PHE A 23 -6.88 -3.23 -8.03
CA PHE A 23 -7.36 -1.85 -8.00
C PHE A 23 -6.52 -1.01 -7.05
N SER A 24 -6.26 0.22 -7.47
CA SER A 24 -5.72 1.28 -6.62
C SER A 24 -6.85 2.23 -6.26
N LEU A 25 -7.03 2.48 -4.97
CA LEU A 25 -8.03 3.41 -4.48
C LEU A 25 -7.54 4.08 -3.19
N HIS A 26 -8.19 5.19 -2.84
CA HIS A 26 -8.05 5.80 -1.53
C HIS A 26 -9.31 5.54 -0.74
N PHE A 27 -9.16 4.97 0.46
CA PHE A 27 -10.28 4.84 1.38
C PHE A 27 -10.67 6.20 1.95
N PRO A 28 -11.91 6.36 2.44
CA PRO A 28 -12.31 7.57 3.16
C PRO A 28 -11.34 7.90 4.29
N LYS A 29 -11.20 9.16 4.63
CA LYS A 29 -10.21 9.66 5.59
C LYS A 29 -10.28 8.96 6.95
N ASN A 30 -11.47 8.56 7.38
CA ASN A 30 -11.70 7.80 8.61
C ASN A 30 -11.35 6.31 8.52
N GLN A 31 -10.95 5.83 7.35
CA GLN A 31 -10.54 4.44 7.07
C GLN A 31 -9.16 4.37 6.39
N ALA A 32 -8.39 5.45 6.48
CA ALA A 32 -7.14 5.57 5.74
C ALA A 32 -5.92 5.01 6.49
N VAL A 33 -5.98 4.97 7.82
CA VAL A 33 -4.87 4.52 8.66
C VAL A 33 -5.39 3.69 9.85
N GLY A 34 -4.50 2.95 10.50
CA GLY A 34 -4.82 2.19 11.69
C GLY A 34 -5.68 0.95 11.44
N ASP A 35 -6.36 0.49 12.48
CA ASP A 35 -7.20 -0.71 12.42
C ASP A 35 -8.42 -0.55 11.50
N GLU A 36 -8.95 0.66 11.37
CA GLU A 36 -10.00 0.98 10.41
C GLU A 36 -9.52 0.76 8.96
N ALA A 37 -8.29 1.11 8.66
CA ALA A 37 -7.71 0.84 7.35
C ALA A 37 -7.50 -0.67 7.11
N VAL A 38 -7.07 -1.40 8.12
CA VAL A 38 -6.96 -2.88 8.04
C VAL A 38 -8.31 -3.49 7.70
N ALA A 39 -9.36 -3.11 8.43
CA ALA A 39 -10.72 -3.61 8.21
C ALA A 39 -11.23 -3.25 6.80
N ALA A 40 -11.00 -2.01 6.35
CA ALA A 40 -11.41 -1.55 5.02
C ALA A 40 -10.70 -2.33 3.90
N HIS A 41 -9.40 -2.56 4.02
CA HIS A 41 -8.65 -3.37 3.06
C HIS A 41 -9.17 -4.80 2.97
N LEU A 42 -9.34 -5.48 4.11
CA LEU A 42 -9.79 -6.86 4.15
C LEU A 42 -11.21 -7.02 3.61
N LYS A 43 -12.10 -6.08 3.94
CA LYS A 43 -13.46 -6.04 3.38
C LYS A 43 -13.41 -5.88 1.86
N PHE A 44 -12.64 -4.92 1.36
CA PHE A 44 -12.51 -4.65 -0.06
C PHE A 44 -12.00 -5.88 -0.84
N PHE A 45 -10.93 -6.52 -0.36
CA PHE A 45 -10.38 -7.70 -1.02
C PHE A 45 -11.34 -8.88 -1.02
N LYS A 46 -12.09 -9.06 0.07
CA LYS A 46 -13.10 -10.11 0.18
C LYS A 46 -14.26 -9.88 -0.79
N GLU A 47 -14.73 -8.64 -0.92
CA GLU A 47 -15.87 -8.29 -1.77
C GLU A 47 -15.53 -8.27 -3.26
N THR A 48 -14.30 -7.88 -3.61
CA THR A 48 -13.86 -7.78 -5.00
C THR A 48 -13.17 -9.02 -5.53
N ASP A 49 -12.69 -9.88 -4.65
CA ASP A 49 -11.98 -11.13 -4.97
C ASP A 49 -10.81 -10.94 -5.96
N THR A 50 -10.10 -9.82 -5.86
CA THR A 50 -8.97 -9.49 -6.75
C THR A 50 -7.81 -10.47 -6.62
N ASP A 51 -7.05 -10.63 -7.71
CA ASP A 51 -5.85 -11.48 -7.74
C ASP A 51 -4.68 -10.89 -6.97
N ILE A 52 -4.62 -9.56 -6.89
CA ILE A 52 -3.56 -8.82 -6.20
C ILE A 52 -4.16 -8.07 -5.02
N VAL A 53 -3.63 -8.36 -3.84
CA VAL A 53 -3.87 -7.61 -2.62
C VAL A 53 -2.91 -6.43 -2.59
N LYS A 54 -3.38 -5.24 -2.97
CA LYS A 54 -2.57 -4.02 -2.94
C LYS A 54 -2.80 -3.28 -1.62
N VAL A 55 -1.75 -3.20 -0.81
CA VAL A 55 -1.78 -2.44 0.45
C VAL A 55 -1.53 -0.96 0.15
N MET A 56 -2.51 -0.11 0.49
CA MET A 56 -2.39 1.34 0.33
C MET A 56 -1.49 1.93 1.41
N ASN A 57 -0.90 3.09 1.13
CA ASN A 57 -0.08 3.82 2.07
C ASN A 57 -0.56 5.27 2.16
N GLU A 58 -1.34 5.57 3.19
CA GLU A 58 -1.83 6.91 3.50
C GLU A 58 -1.05 7.55 4.68
N HIS A 59 0.02 6.92 5.14
CA HIS A 59 0.96 7.49 6.09
C HIS A 59 1.90 8.46 5.38
N LEU A 60 1.35 9.63 5.06
CA LEU A 60 2.06 10.65 4.29
C LEU A 60 2.94 11.51 5.19
N VAL A 61 4.02 12.03 4.63
CA VAL A 61 4.85 13.03 5.29
C VAL A 61 4.00 14.27 5.56
N PRO A 62 3.97 14.78 6.81
CA PRO A 62 3.24 16.00 7.13
C PRO A 62 3.70 17.21 6.31
N TYR A 63 2.81 18.17 6.11
CA TYR A 63 3.16 19.43 5.49
C TYR A 63 3.97 20.31 6.45
N TYR A 64 5.21 20.61 6.09
CA TYR A 64 6.13 21.42 6.89
C TYR A 64 6.30 22.87 6.40
N GLY A 65 5.63 23.23 5.33
CA GLY A 65 5.72 24.57 4.73
C GLY A 65 6.02 24.52 3.23
N MET A 66 6.03 25.69 2.60
CA MET A 66 6.28 25.78 1.17
C MET A 66 7.79 25.70 0.87
N ILE A 67 8.15 24.73 0.04
CA ILE A 67 9.52 24.52 -0.41
C ILE A 67 9.68 25.20 -1.78
N ARG A 68 10.57 26.20 -1.86
CA ARG A 68 10.87 26.93 -3.10
C ARG A 68 12.32 26.76 -3.54
N THR A 69 13.21 26.47 -2.58
CA THR A 69 14.64 26.32 -2.82
C THR A 69 15.16 25.05 -2.13
N PRO A 70 16.31 24.50 -2.56
CA PRO A 70 16.95 23.40 -1.86
C PRO A 70 17.22 23.69 -0.37
N LYS A 71 17.49 24.93 -0.02
CA LYS A 71 17.71 25.35 1.36
C LYS A 71 16.46 25.16 2.22
N ASP A 72 15.29 25.53 1.69
CA ASP A 72 14.01 25.32 2.38
C ASP A 72 13.78 23.84 2.71
N TYR A 73 14.17 22.96 1.81
CA TYR A 73 14.07 21.51 2.04
C TYR A 73 14.87 21.08 3.27
N TYR A 74 16.11 21.52 3.39
CA TYR A 74 16.96 21.19 4.54
C TYR A 74 16.50 21.85 5.85
N GLU A 75 15.91 23.03 5.78
CA GLU A 75 15.46 23.76 6.97
C GLU A 75 14.09 23.33 7.48
N LEU A 76 13.18 22.97 6.59
CA LEU A 76 11.78 22.67 6.94
C LEU A 76 11.51 21.19 7.16
N ILE A 77 12.17 20.31 6.41
CA ILE A 77 11.88 18.88 6.48
C ILE A 77 12.86 18.18 7.41
N PRO A 78 12.37 17.57 8.51
CA PRO A 78 13.23 16.80 9.39
C PRO A 78 13.74 15.54 8.70
N SER A 79 14.90 15.06 9.14
CA SER A 79 15.41 13.76 8.72
C SER A 79 14.53 12.66 9.29
N PHE A 80 13.96 11.81 8.42
CA PHE A 80 13.19 10.64 8.84
C PHE A 80 14.12 9.44 9.03
N SER A 81 13.98 8.79 10.17
CA SER A 81 14.62 7.52 10.46
C SER A 81 13.60 6.38 10.36
N ARG A 82 14.10 5.14 10.36
CA ARG A 82 13.26 3.94 10.38
C ARG A 82 12.31 3.89 11.58
N ASN A 83 12.63 4.57 12.66
CA ASN A 83 11.86 4.58 13.91
C ASN A 83 10.85 5.74 13.98
N THR A 84 10.53 6.39 12.87
CA THR A 84 9.44 7.37 12.85
C THR A 84 8.10 6.64 12.84
N ASN A 85 7.10 7.19 13.54
CA ASN A 85 5.75 6.61 13.61
C ASN A 85 5.14 6.39 12.23
N ILE A 86 5.41 7.27 11.27
CA ILE A 86 4.92 7.14 9.87
C ILE A 86 5.30 5.77 9.29
N ILE A 87 6.54 5.35 9.48
CA ILE A 87 7.07 4.10 8.92
C ILE A 87 6.57 2.91 9.74
N GLU A 88 6.68 2.97 11.06
CA GLU A 88 6.27 1.87 11.94
C GLU A 88 4.76 1.59 11.85
N ASP A 89 3.93 2.62 11.82
CA ASP A 89 2.49 2.49 11.67
C ASP A 89 2.10 1.83 10.33
N GLN A 90 2.78 2.18 9.24
CA GLN A 90 2.57 1.54 7.95
C GLN A 90 3.00 0.07 7.96
N ILE A 91 4.13 -0.25 8.60
CA ILE A 91 4.62 -1.62 8.72
C ILE A 91 3.62 -2.47 9.52
N GLU A 92 3.15 -1.97 10.65
CA GLU A 92 2.18 -2.66 11.50
C GLU A 92 0.86 -2.90 10.75
N MET A 93 0.32 -1.87 10.11
CA MET A 93 -0.89 -1.96 9.29
C MET A 93 -0.72 -3.01 8.18
N THR A 94 0.39 -2.98 7.47
CA THR A 94 0.69 -3.92 6.39
C THR A 94 0.74 -5.37 6.91
N LYS A 95 1.39 -5.61 8.03
CA LYS A 95 1.44 -6.95 8.65
C LYS A 95 0.03 -7.47 8.96
N LYS A 96 -0.80 -6.65 9.60
CA LYS A 96 -2.19 -7.03 9.94
C LYS A 96 -3.03 -7.32 8.69
N ILE A 97 -2.88 -6.53 7.63
CA ILE A 97 -3.57 -6.78 6.36
C ILE A 97 -3.13 -8.10 5.75
N LEU A 98 -1.82 -8.36 5.69
CA LEU A 98 -1.28 -9.60 5.13
C LEU A 98 -1.67 -10.83 5.96
N ASP A 99 -1.80 -10.70 7.28
CA ASP A 99 -2.24 -11.79 8.13
C ASP A 99 -3.71 -12.18 7.88
N GLY A 100 -4.57 -11.21 7.60
CA GLY A 100 -5.98 -11.42 7.34
C GLY A 100 -6.34 -11.67 5.88
N ALA A 101 -5.45 -11.35 4.93
CA ALA A 101 -5.72 -11.48 3.50
C ALA A 101 -5.64 -12.93 3.01
N ASP A 102 -6.25 -13.18 1.84
CA ASP A 102 -6.17 -14.45 1.15
C ASP A 102 -4.70 -14.83 0.86
N LYS A 103 -4.27 -15.97 1.37
CA LYS A 103 -2.88 -16.45 1.21
C LYS A 103 -2.56 -16.86 -0.23
N ASP A 104 -3.56 -17.08 -1.04
CA ASP A 104 -3.41 -17.40 -2.45
C ASP A 104 -3.23 -16.14 -3.32
N ALA A 105 -3.59 -14.96 -2.83
CA ALA A 105 -3.43 -13.72 -3.57
C ALA A 105 -1.94 -13.32 -3.70
N PHE A 106 -1.63 -12.64 -4.80
CA PHE A 106 -0.35 -11.94 -4.95
C PHE A 106 -0.39 -10.64 -4.15
N THR A 107 0.67 -10.31 -3.42
CA THR A 107 0.70 -9.13 -2.55
C THR A 107 1.58 -8.02 -3.11
N MET A 108 1.11 -6.79 -3.02
CA MET A 108 1.81 -5.60 -3.48
C MET A 108 1.72 -4.49 -2.44
N GLY A 109 2.85 -3.95 -2.04
CA GLY A 109 2.92 -2.76 -1.17
C GLY A 109 3.00 -1.46 -1.97
N THR A 110 2.68 -0.36 -1.31
CA THR A 110 2.83 0.99 -1.86
C THR A 110 3.95 1.73 -1.13
N LEU A 111 4.93 2.18 -1.89
CA LEU A 111 6.01 3.05 -1.40
C LEU A 111 5.92 4.40 -2.10
N HIS A 112 6.01 5.47 -1.31
CA HIS A 112 6.13 6.82 -1.87
C HIS A 112 7.57 7.08 -2.27
N GLY A 113 7.75 7.74 -3.43
CA GLY A 113 9.06 8.18 -3.87
C GLY A 113 9.62 9.31 -3.01
N MET A 114 10.92 9.60 -3.14
CA MET A 114 11.60 10.63 -2.35
C MET A 114 11.05 12.04 -2.59
N CYS A 115 10.41 12.26 -3.74
CA CYS A 115 9.85 13.57 -4.13
C CYS A 115 8.31 13.58 -4.13
N ALA A 116 7.72 12.58 -3.51
CA ALA A 116 6.27 12.47 -3.44
C ALA A 116 5.67 13.45 -2.41
#